data_b702f74ff849136ed0b6725328fef3f1
#
_entry.id   b702f74ff849136ed0b6725328fef3f1
#
_cell.length_a   1.000
_cell.length_b   1.000
_cell.length_c   1.000
_cell.angle_alpha   90.00
_cell.angle_beta   90.00
_cell.angle_gamma   90.00
#
_symmetry.space_group_name_H-M   'P 1'
#
loop_
_entity.id
_entity.type
_entity.pdbx_description
1 polymer ?
#
loop_
_entity_poly.entity_id
_entity_poly.type
_entity_poly.pdbx_seq_one_letter_code
_entity_poly.pdbx_strand_id
1 'polypeptide(L)'
;MDKNLVGGIIPPQPPIEAQSDVHALKSRLEWGEPAFTILDVRDRMTYNEGHIMGAMPMPIDQLEERAVSSLDKSRDIYVYGANEEQSAQAAQILRSAKFVHVSELKGGLGAWKAIGGPTEGIIESRTPAGADEYNVVSRMQNHLENQPKGGTSPTQGIQKAASNLKEDIQEGASNLKEGIQEGASNLKEGIQKGVSNVKEDISESQAKNNPENH
;
A
#
# COMPACT_ATOMS: atom_id res chain seq x y z
N MET A 1 -17.99 -28.13 39.07
CA MET A 1 -17.14 -28.39 37.89
C MET A 1 -16.67 -27.04 37.40
N ASP A 2 -15.45 -26.72 37.76
CA ASP A 2 -14.90 -25.37 37.57
C ASP A 2 -14.56 -25.09 36.12
N LYS A 3 -15.26 -24.10 35.57
CA LYS A 3 -15.10 -23.62 34.17
C LYS A 3 -13.97 -22.59 33.99
N ASN A 4 -12.94 -22.60 34.84
CA ASN A 4 -11.90 -21.57 34.86
C ASN A 4 -10.48 -22.09 34.60
N LEU A 5 -10.30 -23.08 33.72
CA LEU A 5 -8.96 -23.60 33.42
C LEU A 5 -8.23 -22.89 32.27
N VAL A 6 -8.85 -21.96 31.57
CA VAL A 6 -8.24 -21.21 30.44
C VAL A 6 -7.96 -19.75 30.77
N GLY A 7 -8.52 -19.22 31.87
CA GLY A 7 -8.40 -17.81 32.25
C GLY A 7 -7.06 -17.35 32.86
N GLY A 8 -6.10 -18.27 33.04
CA GLY A 8 -4.85 -17.95 33.75
C GLY A 8 -3.60 -17.77 32.91
N ILE A 9 -3.70 -17.92 31.58
CA ILE A 9 -2.52 -17.89 30.67
C ILE A 9 -2.47 -16.57 29.87
N ILE A 10 -3.59 -15.89 29.73
CA ILE A 10 -3.64 -14.58 29.04
C ILE A 10 -3.64 -13.50 30.12
N PRO A 11 -2.61 -12.61 30.17
CA PRO A 11 -2.63 -11.49 31.10
C PRO A 11 -3.89 -10.65 30.86
N PRO A 12 -4.54 -10.13 31.92
CA PRO A 12 -5.68 -9.24 31.74
C PRO A 12 -5.21 -8.02 30.96
N GLN A 13 -5.88 -7.77 29.85
CA GLN A 13 -5.58 -6.65 28.97
C GLN A 13 -5.87 -5.34 29.69
N PRO A 14 -4.98 -4.35 29.61
CA PRO A 14 -5.30 -3.03 30.12
C PRO A 14 -6.50 -2.47 29.35
N PRO A 15 -7.42 -1.79 30.03
CA PRO A 15 -8.54 -1.14 29.35
C PRO A 15 -8.02 -0.17 28.30
N ILE A 16 -8.72 -0.09 27.17
CA ILE A 16 -8.34 0.82 26.10
C ILE A 16 -8.44 2.26 26.62
N GLU A 17 -7.36 3.00 26.46
CA GLU A 17 -7.30 4.41 26.86
C GLU A 17 -7.94 5.31 25.79
N ALA A 18 -8.31 6.54 26.16
CA ALA A 18 -8.88 7.51 25.23
C ALA A 18 -7.93 7.86 24.07
N GLN A 19 -6.64 7.74 24.33
CA GLN A 19 -5.57 7.89 23.33
C GLN A 19 -4.55 6.78 23.52
N SER A 20 -4.14 6.15 22.44
CA SER A 20 -3.10 5.10 22.44
C SER A 20 -1.98 5.45 21.48
N ASP A 21 -0.77 5.05 21.82
CA ASP A 21 0.33 5.10 20.87
C ASP A 21 0.35 3.87 19.94
N VAL A 22 1.15 3.96 18.90
CA VAL A 22 1.25 2.88 17.90
C VAL A 22 1.89 1.61 18.45
N HIS A 23 2.70 1.69 19.52
CA HIS A 23 3.31 0.51 20.16
C HIS A 23 2.27 -0.30 20.92
N ALA A 24 1.32 0.38 21.59
CA ALA A 24 0.21 -0.29 22.28
C ALA A 24 -0.66 -1.08 21.29
N LEU A 25 -1.00 -0.48 20.13
CA LEU A 25 -1.72 -1.15 19.07
C LEU A 25 -0.93 -2.33 18.48
N LYS A 26 0.37 -2.14 18.23
CA LYS A 26 1.25 -3.18 17.70
C LYS A 26 1.34 -4.37 18.63
N SER A 27 1.50 -4.14 19.93
CA SER A 27 1.51 -5.21 20.94
C SER A 27 0.21 -6.01 20.92
N ARG A 28 -0.94 -5.36 20.82
CA ARG A 28 -2.24 -6.07 20.73
C ARG A 28 -2.35 -6.95 19.48
N LEU A 29 -1.86 -6.46 18.33
CA LEU A 29 -1.81 -7.25 17.09
C LEU A 29 -0.86 -8.45 17.19
N GLU A 30 0.31 -8.28 17.78
CA GLU A 30 1.31 -9.33 17.97
C GLU A 30 0.81 -10.44 18.93
N TRP A 31 0.04 -10.08 19.95
CA TRP A 31 -0.57 -11.04 20.86
C TRP A 31 -1.82 -11.74 20.29
N GLY A 32 -2.23 -11.35 19.05
CA GLY A 32 -3.35 -12.00 18.37
C GLY A 32 -4.70 -11.79 19.05
N GLU A 33 -4.89 -10.63 19.71
CA GLU A 33 -6.17 -10.32 20.36
C GLU A 33 -7.28 -10.15 19.33
N PRO A 34 -8.29 -11.03 19.34
CA PRO A 34 -9.45 -10.85 18.50
C PRO A 34 -10.36 -9.81 19.12
N ALA A 35 -10.97 -8.96 18.58
CA ALA A 35 -12.05 -8.13 19.10
C ALA A 35 -11.81 -6.63 19.16
N PHE A 36 -10.84 -6.11 18.41
CA PHE A 36 -10.78 -4.68 18.17
C PHE A 36 -10.94 -4.35 16.68
N THR A 37 -11.21 -3.10 16.38
CA THR A 37 -11.33 -2.59 15.02
C THR A 37 -10.45 -1.36 14.86
N ILE A 38 -9.74 -1.26 13.76
CA ILE A 38 -9.00 -0.06 13.38
C ILE A 38 -9.82 0.68 12.33
N LEU A 39 -10.12 1.95 12.55
CA LEU A 39 -10.86 2.79 11.64
C LEU A 39 -9.96 3.86 11.02
N ASP A 40 -9.93 3.91 9.70
CA ASP A 40 -9.34 4.99 8.93
C ASP A 40 -10.44 5.97 8.51
N VAL A 41 -10.40 7.19 9.06
CA VAL A 41 -11.44 8.20 8.81
C VAL A 41 -11.04 9.22 7.73
N ARG A 42 -9.95 8.95 7.03
CA ARG A 42 -9.54 9.72 5.86
C ARG A 42 -10.46 9.45 4.68
N ASP A 43 -10.32 10.23 3.64
CA ASP A 43 -11.05 10.00 2.40
C ASP A 43 -10.63 8.68 1.72
N ARG A 44 -11.50 8.21 0.84
CA ARG A 44 -11.34 6.91 0.16
C ARG A 44 -10.08 6.83 -0.71
N MET A 45 -9.67 7.93 -1.32
CA MET A 45 -8.48 7.96 -2.18
C MET A 45 -7.23 7.80 -1.34
N THR A 46 -7.09 8.58 -0.27
CA THR A 46 -5.99 8.51 0.69
C THR A 46 -5.90 7.13 1.36
N TYR A 47 -7.04 6.53 1.71
CA TYR A 47 -7.08 5.15 2.21
C TYR A 47 -6.52 4.15 1.20
N ASN A 48 -6.94 4.24 -0.07
CA ASN A 48 -6.49 3.33 -1.12
C ASN A 48 -4.99 3.46 -1.44
N GLU A 49 -4.42 4.65 -1.26
CA GLU A 49 -2.98 4.88 -1.43
C GLU A 49 -2.15 4.11 -0.40
N GLY A 50 -2.59 4.11 0.85
CA GLY A 50 -1.94 3.37 1.92
C GLY A 50 -2.66 3.53 3.26
N HIS A 51 -2.82 2.43 3.99
CA HIS A 51 -3.48 2.38 5.29
C HIS A 51 -2.86 1.30 6.19
N ILE A 52 -3.17 1.33 7.46
CA ILE A 52 -2.77 0.28 8.41
C ILE A 52 -3.44 -1.04 7.98
N MET A 53 -2.66 -2.12 7.88
CA MET A 53 -3.17 -3.43 7.49
C MET A 53 -4.38 -3.85 8.34
N GLY A 54 -5.47 -4.21 7.68
CA GLY A 54 -6.72 -4.58 8.31
C GLY A 54 -7.57 -3.41 8.83
N ALA A 55 -7.18 -2.16 8.57
CA ALA A 55 -8.01 -1.00 8.90
C ALA A 55 -9.24 -0.93 7.99
N MET A 56 -10.35 -0.52 8.56
CA MET A 56 -11.63 -0.37 7.86
C MET A 56 -11.83 1.10 7.45
N PRO A 57 -12.11 1.39 6.16
CA PRO A 57 -12.34 2.75 5.70
C PRO A 57 -13.72 3.24 6.14
N MET A 58 -13.73 4.27 6.96
CA MET A 58 -14.94 5.00 7.38
C MET A 58 -14.70 6.51 7.32
N PRO A 59 -14.84 7.15 6.14
CA PRO A 59 -14.69 8.59 6.01
C PRO A 59 -15.52 9.35 7.03
N ILE A 60 -14.96 10.43 7.57
CA ILE A 60 -15.50 11.14 8.73
C ILE A 60 -16.93 11.67 8.51
N ASP A 61 -17.26 12.01 7.28
CA ASP A 61 -18.60 12.46 6.84
C ASP A 61 -19.68 11.37 6.94
N GLN A 62 -19.29 10.11 6.86
CA GLN A 62 -20.16 8.92 6.93
C GLN A 62 -19.95 8.10 8.19
N LEU A 63 -19.05 8.54 9.08
CA LEU A 63 -18.55 7.74 10.20
C LEU A 63 -19.67 7.31 11.15
N GLU A 64 -20.52 8.24 11.58
CA GLU A 64 -21.57 7.96 12.57
C GLU A 64 -22.57 6.92 12.03
N GLU A 65 -23.12 7.15 10.85
CA GLU A 65 -24.12 6.28 10.24
C GLU A 65 -23.58 4.88 10.00
N ARG A 66 -22.38 4.78 9.43
CA ARG A 66 -21.76 3.49 9.12
C ARG A 66 -21.32 2.73 10.36
N ALA A 67 -20.75 3.43 11.34
CA ALA A 67 -20.33 2.79 12.58
C ALA A 67 -21.53 2.23 13.36
N VAL A 68 -22.60 3.01 13.49
CA VAL A 68 -23.82 2.57 14.21
C VAL A 68 -24.48 1.37 13.53
N SER A 69 -24.44 1.30 12.19
CA SER A 69 -25.06 0.21 11.45
C SER A 69 -24.23 -1.07 11.39
N SER A 70 -22.90 -0.99 11.57
CA SER A 70 -21.99 -2.12 11.30
C SER A 70 -21.13 -2.58 12.47
N LEU A 71 -21.00 -1.78 13.53
CA LEU A 71 -20.12 -2.09 14.66
C LEU A 71 -20.90 -2.25 15.97
N ASP A 72 -20.44 -3.18 16.81
CA ASP A 72 -20.91 -3.30 18.18
C ASP A 72 -20.35 -2.16 19.05
N LYS A 73 -21.20 -1.58 19.89
CA LYS A 73 -20.86 -0.42 20.73
C LYS A 73 -19.90 -0.73 21.87
N SER A 74 -19.76 -2.00 22.24
CA SER A 74 -18.83 -2.49 23.26
C SER A 74 -17.47 -2.87 22.67
N ARG A 75 -17.32 -2.81 21.34
CA ARG A 75 -16.08 -3.17 20.66
C ARG A 75 -15.00 -2.13 20.88
N ASP A 76 -13.78 -2.59 21.09
CA ASP A 76 -12.59 -1.73 21.13
C ASP A 76 -12.31 -1.15 19.74
N ILE A 77 -12.24 0.16 19.65
CA ILE A 77 -12.03 0.87 18.39
C ILE A 77 -10.80 1.76 18.50
N TYR A 78 -9.85 1.57 17.60
CA TYR A 78 -8.78 2.50 17.34
C TYR A 78 -9.13 3.32 16.11
N VAL A 79 -9.06 4.65 16.21
CA VAL A 79 -9.38 5.54 15.10
C VAL A 79 -8.20 6.45 14.77
N TYR A 80 -7.91 6.61 13.51
CA TYR A 80 -6.90 7.53 13.02
C TYR A 80 -7.36 8.27 11.75
N GLY A 81 -6.87 9.48 11.60
CA GLY A 81 -7.12 10.37 10.47
C GLY A 81 -5.85 10.84 9.80
N ALA A 82 -5.96 11.89 8.99
CA ALA A 82 -4.83 12.53 8.33
C ALA A 82 -3.96 13.34 9.33
N ASN A 83 -4.59 13.80 10.40
CA ASN A 83 -3.96 14.54 11.50
C ASN A 83 -4.65 14.23 12.83
N GLU A 84 -4.10 14.73 13.92
CA GLU A 84 -4.63 14.50 15.27
C GLU A 84 -6.02 15.12 15.47
N GLU A 85 -6.29 16.28 14.85
CA GLU A 85 -7.60 16.95 14.93
C GLU A 85 -8.71 16.09 14.32
N GLN A 86 -8.46 15.52 13.15
CA GLN A 86 -9.42 14.62 12.49
C GLN A 86 -9.63 13.35 13.30
N SER A 87 -8.59 12.80 13.91
CA SER A 87 -8.66 11.63 14.78
C SER A 87 -9.49 11.92 16.04
N ALA A 88 -9.26 13.07 16.68
CA ALA A 88 -10.00 13.51 17.85
C ALA A 88 -11.48 13.78 17.53
N GLN A 89 -11.76 14.45 16.42
CA GLN A 89 -13.12 14.68 15.95
C GLN A 89 -13.87 13.36 15.71
N ALA A 90 -13.22 12.42 15.04
CA ALA A 90 -13.80 11.10 14.78
C ALA A 90 -14.07 10.32 16.08
N ALA A 91 -13.14 10.35 17.03
CA ALA A 91 -13.34 9.73 18.33
C ALA A 91 -14.49 10.36 19.10
N GLN A 92 -14.67 11.68 19.01
CA GLN A 92 -15.77 12.39 19.64
C GLN A 92 -17.11 11.99 18.99
N ILE A 93 -17.20 11.87 17.67
CA ILE A 93 -18.41 11.40 16.96
C ILE A 93 -18.79 10.00 17.46
N LEU A 94 -17.82 9.08 17.51
CA LEU A 94 -18.07 7.70 17.96
C LEU A 94 -18.53 7.66 19.44
N ARG A 95 -17.89 8.41 20.33
CA ARG A 95 -18.31 8.51 21.74
C ARG A 95 -19.72 9.10 21.90
N SER A 96 -20.06 10.10 21.08
CA SER A 96 -21.42 10.67 21.04
C SER A 96 -22.44 9.66 20.55
N ALA A 97 -22.07 8.79 19.61
CA ALA A 97 -22.89 7.67 19.14
C ALA A 97 -22.93 6.47 20.12
N LYS A 98 -22.39 6.63 21.36
CA LYS A 98 -22.40 5.64 22.45
C LYS A 98 -21.49 4.45 22.24
N PHE A 99 -20.43 4.58 21.47
CA PHE A 99 -19.33 3.62 21.51
C PHE A 99 -18.51 3.86 22.79
N VAL A 100 -18.29 2.79 23.56
CA VAL A 100 -17.73 2.89 24.92
C VAL A 100 -16.20 2.90 24.88
N HIS A 101 -15.62 2.09 24.03
CA HIS A 101 -14.19 1.84 23.96
C HIS A 101 -13.59 2.43 22.67
N VAL A 102 -13.31 3.73 22.69
CA VAL A 102 -12.75 4.43 21.53
C VAL A 102 -11.43 5.08 21.90
N SER A 103 -10.38 4.73 21.16
CA SER A 103 -9.02 5.27 21.31
C SER A 103 -8.58 6.00 20.05
N GLU A 104 -8.03 7.16 20.23
CA GLU A 104 -7.34 7.91 19.19
C GLU A 104 -5.92 7.37 19.02
N LEU A 105 -5.53 6.97 17.81
CA LEU A 105 -4.19 6.49 17.53
C LEU A 105 -3.26 7.67 17.27
N LYS A 106 -2.37 7.97 18.22
CA LYS A 106 -1.41 9.08 18.13
C LYS A 106 -0.45 8.91 16.97
N GLY A 107 -0.27 9.98 16.20
CA GLY A 107 0.60 10.01 15.04
C GLY A 107 0.09 9.18 13.84
N GLY A 108 -1.06 8.50 13.97
CA GLY A 108 -1.77 7.82 12.91
C GLY A 108 -0.90 6.88 12.06
N LEU A 109 -1.14 6.88 10.73
CA LEU A 109 -0.39 6.05 9.79
C LEU A 109 1.12 6.39 9.75
N GLY A 110 1.48 7.66 9.93
CA GLY A 110 2.89 8.08 9.91
C GLY A 110 3.71 7.45 11.04
N ALA A 111 3.21 7.51 12.28
CA ALA A 111 3.85 6.89 13.43
C ALA A 111 3.84 5.35 13.31
N TRP A 112 2.78 4.76 12.76
CA TRP A 112 2.69 3.34 12.50
C TRP A 112 3.77 2.85 11.54
N LYS A 113 3.98 3.56 10.43
CA LYS A 113 5.07 3.28 9.48
C LYS A 113 6.45 3.42 10.11
N ALA A 114 6.64 4.43 10.96
CA ALA A 114 7.92 4.68 11.63
C ALA A 114 8.38 3.52 12.53
N ILE A 115 7.44 2.76 13.10
CA ILE A 115 7.75 1.57 13.91
C ILE A 115 7.74 0.26 13.10
N GLY A 116 7.69 0.35 11.76
CA GLY A 116 7.63 -0.83 10.88
C GLY A 116 6.32 -1.62 10.99
N GLY A 117 5.22 -0.94 11.29
CA GLY A 117 3.89 -1.56 11.31
C GLY A 117 3.44 -1.93 9.90
N PRO A 118 2.77 -3.08 9.71
CA PRO A 118 2.32 -3.52 8.39
C PRO A 118 1.25 -2.60 7.81
N THR A 119 1.39 -2.31 6.51
CA THR A 119 0.49 -1.44 5.76
C THR A 119 0.02 -2.09 4.48
N GLU A 120 -1.12 -1.63 3.97
CA GLU A 120 -1.72 -2.05 2.70
C GLU A 120 -2.05 -0.83 1.85
N GLY A 121 -2.13 -0.99 0.53
CA GLY A 121 -2.50 0.07 -0.40
C GLY A 121 -1.75 0.00 -1.73
N ILE A 122 -2.11 0.86 -2.68
CA ILE A 122 -1.53 0.88 -4.03
C ILE A 122 -0.04 1.26 -3.99
N ILE A 123 0.33 2.20 -3.14
CA ILE A 123 1.73 2.66 -2.99
C ILE A 123 2.56 1.56 -2.32
N GLU A 124 2.03 0.93 -1.27
CA GLU A 124 2.69 -0.15 -0.55
C GLU A 124 2.89 -1.40 -1.42
N SER A 125 1.93 -1.69 -2.31
CA SER A 125 2.03 -2.82 -3.24
C SER A 125 3.12 -2.62 -4.31
N ARG A 126 3.53 -1.37 -4.57
CA ARG A 126 4.61 -1.04 -5.51
C ARG A 126 5.99 -1.13 -4.87
N THR A 127 6.07 -1.05 -3.56
CA THR A 127 7.33 -1.20 -2.82
C THR A 127 7.28 -2.56 -2.13
N PRO A 128 8.01 -3.58 -2.61
CA PRO A 128 8.06 -4.88 -1.94
C PRO A 128 8.48 -4.65 -0.48
N ALA A 129 7.81 -5.31 0.46
CA ALA A 129 8.20 -5.29 1.85
C ALA A 129 9.68 -5.70 1.97
N GLY A 130 10.52 -4.81 2.49
CA GLY A 130 11.96 -5.05 2.60
C GLY A 130 12.81 -4.58 1.41
N ALA A 131 12.28 -3.82 0.44
CA ALA A 131 13.10 -3.25 -0.62
C ALA A 131 14.23 -2.36 -0.05
N ASP A 132 13.99 -1.65 1.05
CA ASP A 132 15.02 -0.87 1.76
C ASP A 132 15.92 -1.77 2.62
N GLU A 133 15.42 -2.87 3.12
CA GLU A 133 16.19 -3.84 3.91
C GLU A 133 17.10 -4.72 3.04
N TYR A 134 16.72 -4.93 1.78
CA TYR A 134 17.52 -5.62 0.75
C TYR A 134 18.32 -4.67 -0.15
N ASN A 135 18.45 -3.41 0.22
CA ASN A 135 19.35 -2.51 -0.48
C ASN A 135 20.81 -2.91 -0.14
N VAL A 136 21.28 -3.93 -0.83
CA VAL A 136 22.65 -4.49 -0.72
C VAL A 136 23.69 -3.38 -0.93
N VAL A 137 23.35 -2.38 -1.74
CA VAL A 137 24.22 -1.23 -2.02
C VAL A 137 24.38 -0.33 -0.78
N SER A 138 23.30 -0.01 -0.08
CA SER A 138 23.36 0.78 1.17
C SER A 138 24.03 0.01 2.31
N ARG A 139 23.82 -1.31 2.40
CA ARG A 139 24.53 -2.15 3.38
C ARG A 139 26.02 -2.26 3.06
N MET A 140 26.41 -2.39 1.80
CA MET A 140 27.81 -2.36 1.38
C MET A 140 28.46 -1.00 1.66
N GLN A 141 27.77 0.12 1.39
CA GLN A 141 28.27 1.45 1.70
C GLN A 141 28.50 1.64 3.20
N ASN A 142 27.52 1.30 4.04
CA ASN A 142 27.65 1.35 5.50
C ASN A 142 28.75 0.41 6.04
N HIS A 143 28.95 -0.74 5.42
CA HIS A 143 30.00 -1.67 5.82
C HIS A 143 31.40 -1.15 5.42
N LEU A 144 31.52 -0.48 4.29
CA LEU A 144 32.77 0.15 3.82
C LEU A 144 33.15 1.39 4.63
N GLU A 145 32.15 2.17 5.07
CA GLU A 145 32.40 3.37 5.92
C GLU A 145 32.80 3.00 7.35
N ASN A 146 32.34 1.87 7.87
CA ASN A 146 32.59 1.41 9.24
C ASN A 146 33.79 0.47 9.40
N GLN A 147 34.55 0.17 8.33
CA GLN A 147 35.79 -0.61 8.48
C GLN A 147 36.94 0.26 8.99
N PRO A 148 37.69 -0.20 10.00
CA PRO A 148 38.88 0.50 10.46
C PRO A 148 39.91 0.58 9.33
N LYS A 149 40.37 1.79 9.06
CA LYS A 149 41.38 2.09 8.03
C LYS A 149 42.71 1.39 8.35
N GLY A 150 42.89 0.20 7.81
CA GLY A 150 44.14 -0.55 7.98
C GLY A 150 44.15 -1.80 7.12
N GLY A 151 44.58 -1.69 5.86
CA GLY A 151 44.88 -2.85 5.00
C GLY A 151 44.44 -2.63 3.55
N THR A 152 45.42 -2.57 2.64
CA THR A 152 45.40 -2.63 1.15
C THR A 152 44.03 -2.60 0.46
N SER A 153 43.81 -1.52 -0.28
CA SER A 153 42.60 -1.14 -0.99
C SER A 153 42.03 -2.19 -1.98
N PRO A 154 40.79 -2.65 -1.78
CA PRO A 154 40.03 -3.38 -2.82
C PRO A 154 39.32 -2.44 -3.80
N THR A 155 39.62 -1.14 -3.76
CA THR A 155 38.82 -0.07 -4.41
C THR A 155 38.81 -0.14 -5.93
N GLN A 156 39.82 -0.73 -6.58
CA GLN A 156 39.85 -0.83 -8.05
C GLN A 156 38.92 -1.91 -8.63
N GLY A 157 38.70 -3.00 -7.89
CA GLY A 157 37.80 -4.07 -8.34
C GLY A 157 36.33 -3.66 -8.27
N ILE A 158 35.94 -2.92 -7.25
CA ILE A 158 34.56 -2.49 -7.02
C ILE A 158 34.16 -1.37 -8.00
N GLN A 159 35.06 -0.44 -8.31
CA GLN A 159 34.83 0.59 -9.33
C GLN A 159 34.63 -0.01 -10.72
N LYS A 160 35.38 -1.04 -11.07
CA LYS A 160 35.25 -1.74 -12.35
C LYS A 160 33.94 -2.55 -12.43
N ALA A 161 33.55 -3.21 -11.35
CA ALA A 161 32.27 -3.92 -11.26
C ALA A 161 31.07 -2.97 -11.32
N ALA A 162 31.12 -1.82 -10.66
CA ALA A 162 30.08 -0.81 -10.71
C ALA A 162 29.95 -0.15 -12.10
N SER A 163 31.07 0.02 -12.82
CA SER A 163 31.05 0.52 -14.19
C SER A 163 30.41 -0.48 -15.15
N ASN A 164 30.77 -1.75 -15.05
CA ASN A 164 30.19 -2.81 -15.90
C ASN A 164 28.69 -2.96 -15.65
N LEU A 165 28.24 -2.93 -14.38
CA LEU A 165 26.82 -2.99 -14.05
C LEU A 165 26.03 -1.80 -14.61
N LYS A 166 26.66 -0.62 -14.65
CA LYS A 166 26.03 0.57 -15.22
C LYS A 166 25.91 0.48 -16.75
N GLU A 167 26.91 -0.10 -17.42
CA GLU A 167 26.84 -0.40 -18.85
C GLU A 167 25.74 -1.42 -19.16
N ASP A 168 25.68 -2.52 -18.42
CA ASP A 168 24.67 -3.58 -18.60
C ASP A 168 23.23 -3.06 -18.41
N ILE A 169 23.00 -2.18 -17.41
CA ILE A 169 21.71 -1.53 -17.19
C ILE A 169 21.36 -0.59 -18.35
N GLN A 170 22.34 0.14 -18.86
CA GLN A 170 22.12 1.09 -19.95
C GLN A 170 21.85 0.38 -21.27
N GLU A 171 22.52 -0.75 -21.53
CA GLU A 171 22.27 -1.61 -22.69
C GLU A 171 20.90 -2.28 -22.59
N GLY A 172 20.53 -2.82 -21.43
CA GLY A 172 19.21 -3.39 -21.20
C GLY A 172 18.08 -2.39 -21.36
N ALA A 173 18.25 -1.15 -20.91
CA ALA A 173 17.28 -0.07 -21.09
C ALA A 173 17.14 0.35 -22.57
N SER A 174 18.24 0.33 -23.34
CA SER A 174 18.23 0.63 -24.75
C SER A 174 17.49 -0.44 -25.56
N ASN A 175 17.79 -1.71 -25.28
CA ASN A 175 17.13 -2.85 -25.92
C ASN A 175 15.62 -2.89 -25.65
N LEU A 176 15.21 -2.55 -24.40
CA LEU A 176 13.80 -2.44 -24.04
C LEU A 176 13.10 -1.31 -24.82
N LYS A 177 13.77 -0.18 -24.99
CA LYS A 177 13.24 0.97 -25.73
C LYS A 177 13.08 0.64 -27.22
N GLU A 178 14.04 -0.04 -27.83
CA GLU A 178 13.94 -0.53 -29.21
C GLU A 178 12.80 -1.53 -29.38
N GLY A 179 12.67 -2.51 -28.49
CA GLY A 179 11.59 -3.48 -28.54
C GLY A 179 10.19 -2.86 -28.43
N ILE A 180 10.04 -1.83 -27.59
CA ILE A 180 8.78 -1.07 -27.46
C ILE A 180 8.49 -0.30 -28.75
N GLN A 181 9.50 0.30 -29.35
CA GLN A 181 9.35 1.10 -30.57
C GLN A 181 9.01 0.22 -31.79
N GLU A 182 9.63 -0.95 -31.90
CA GLU A 182 9.33 -1.95 -32.93
C GLU A 182 7.91 -2.53 -32.74
N GLY A 183 7.54 -2.89 -31.54
CA GLY A 183 6.18 -3.34 -31.22
C GLY A 183 5.10 -2.31 -31.54
N ALA A 184 5.34 -1.04 -31.24
CA ALA A 184 4.44 0.05 -31.57
C ALA A 184 4.32 0.28 -33.09
N SER A 185 5.41 0.12 -33.84
CA SER A 185 5.43 0.22 -35.29
C SER A 185 4.64 -0.90 -35.95
N ASN A 186 4.86 -2.13 -35.51
CA ASN A 186 4.13 -3.32 -36.01
C ASN A 186 2.64 -3.22 -35.72
N LEU A 187 2.24 -2.72 -34.54
CA LEU A 187 0.85 -2.49 -34.21
C LEU A 187 0.20 -1.43 -35.12
N LYS A 188 0.91 -0.34 -35.40
CA LYS A 188 0.45 0.72 -36.30
C LYS A 188 0.26 0.21 -37.73
N GLU A 189 1.18 -0.60 -38.23
CA GLU A 189 1.07 -1.22 -39.54
C GLU A 189 -0.09 -2.22 -39.61
N GLY A 190 -0.28 -3.02 -38.59
CA GLY A 190 -1.40 -3.96 -38.48
C GLY A 190 -2.76 -3.24 -38.50
N ILE A 191 -2.89 -2.15 -37.77
CA ILE A 191 -4.12 -1.33 -37.73
C ILE A 191 -4.36 -0.72 -39.14
N GLN A 192 -3.32 -0.21 -39.80
CA GLN A 192 -3.44 0.42 -41.11
C GLN A 192 -3.86 -0.56 -42.19
N LYS A 193 -3.33 -1.79 -42.18
CA LYS A 193 -3.76 -2.89 -43.05
C LYS A 193 -5.21 -3.29 -42.78
N GLY A 194 -5.59 -3.43 -41.49
CA GLY A 194 -6.98 -3.74 -41.13
C GLY A 194 -7.98 -2.70 -41.59
N VAL A 195 -7.66 -1.42 -41.47
CA VAL A 195 -8.51 -0.31 -41.95
C VAL A 195 -8.63 -0.31 -43.47
N SER A 196 -7.54 -0.63 -44.19
CA SER A 196 -7.56 -0.71 -45.66
C SER A 196 -8.46 -1.85 -46.16
N ASN A 197 -8.38 -3.02 -45.54
CA ASN A 197 -9.22 -4.16 -45.91
C ASN A 197 -10.71 -3.86 -45.66
N VAL A 198 -11.06 -3.24 -44.53
CA VAL A 198 -12.45 -2.85 -44.23
C VAL A 198 -12.96 -1.83 -45.26
N LYS A 199 -12.13 -0.88 -45.73
CA LYS A 199 -12.55 0.06 -46.76
C LYS A 199 -12.81 -0.63 -48.11
N GLU A 200 -11.99 -1.60 -48.45
CA GLU A 200 -12.16 -2.42 -49.68
C GLU A 200 -13.46 -3.23 -49.65
N ASP A 201 -13.73 -3.90 -48.54
CA ASP A 201 -14.99 -4.66 -48.35
C ASP A 201 -16.24 -3.75 -48.39
N ILE A 202 -16.18 -2.55 -47.85
CA ILE A 202 -17.28 -1.57 -47.91
C ILE A 202 -17.49 -1.11 -49.36
N SER A 203 -16.44 -0.86 -50.09
CA SER A 203 -16.54 -0.40 -51.48
C SER A 203 -17.09 -1.48 -52.42
N GLU A 204 -16.71 -2.75 -52.24
CA GLU A 204 -17.30 -3.89 -52.95
C GLU A 204 -18.78 -4.11 -52.60
N SER A 205 -19.13 -3.94 -51.34
CA SER A 205 -20.54 -4.07 -50.89
C SER A 205 -21.44 -2.98 -51.46
N GLN A 206 -20.92 -1.77 -51.61
CA GLN A 206 -21.64 -0.66 -52.23
C GLN A 206 -21.75 -0.80 -53.76
N ALA A 207 -20.76 -1.37 -54.42
CA ALA A 207 -20.83 -1.64 -55.86
C ALA A 207 -21.84 -2.71 -56.25
N LYS A 208 -22.07 -3.69 -55.37
CA LYS A 208 -23.07 -4.77 -55.54
C LYS A 208 -24.52 -4.35 -55.26
N ASN A 209 -24.70 -3.22 -54.59
CA ASN A 209 -26.02 -2.72 -54.18
C ASN A 209 -26.51 -1.49 -54.97
N ASN A 210 -25.90 -1.19 -56.13
CA ASN A 210 -26.37 -0.12 -57.01
C ASN A 210 -27.42 -0.68 -58.02
N PRO A 211 -28.72 -0.33 -57.90
CA PRO A 211 -29.78 -0.87 -58.73
C PRO A 211 -30.02 -0.17 -60.08
N GLU A 212 -29.04 0.56 -60.58
CA GLU A 212 -29.14 1.24 -61.87
C GLU A 212 -28.35 0.51 -62.95
N ASN A 213 -28.89 -0.60 -63.45
CA ASN A 213 -28.65 -1.08 -64.82
C ASN A 213 -29.76 -2.06 -65.21
N HIS A 214 -30.92 -1.51 -65.57
CA HIS A 214 -31.86 -2.13 -66.51
C HIS A 214 -32.53 -1.02 -67.32
#